data_71562ef8596f4f1228a81d8900c408cd
#
_entry.id   71562ef8596f4f1228a81d8900c408cd
#
_cell.length_a   1.000
_cell.length_b   1.000
_cell.length_c   1.000
_cell.angle_alpha   90.00
_cell.angle_beta   90.00
_cell.angle_gamma   90.00
#
_symmetry.space_group_name_H-M   'P 1'
#
loop_
_entity.id
_entity.type
_entity.pdbx_description
1 polymer ?
#
loop_
_entity_poly.entity_id
_entity_poly.type
_entity_poly.pdbx_seq_one_letter_code
_entity_poly.pdbx_strand_id
1 'polypeptide(L)'
;MVGERLHGTDGIRGKIGKCLDSENPIEKLILQREFSPALAHIIGYSSGSVIVGDSEQDKNKPLVVIGWDRRDGNAEIVDEIENGLSQSGCRTQRVGEVPTPGLHHCLLLLNADAGMMITASHNPASDSGVKLFDCNGYKSMPEFEDLISKKAWTYSSEPISTPVENSEKLPPFDGMRAYRKHLKSWLNLVSSTVEVSLDCLSDSVCEQGLILDCSGGAATDWLSFGLTRRGLLCEEVSSRNKPINENCGAGEFNSTDSWSNHELMESEQSHALLEEIGNRLRANDGMAPWSDGQLVAAALDGDGDRCLLLEATAEGIKIVDGDQMAFDWLNSQSGDENGDFALAHSIESDLFLPATCENIGINTLQTAIGDRWLSAALSTNVGNPRKLIHQDSMPVICGCEDSGHIVMPVPHPNKNNCWGLAGDGAATLLAQLYARAKLGGGRTSIPRGWKTRQSVKGTDRSLWDGKNNLADEVVTLIESELPAATLNRQNIAGETSLLLLEGSNDGERVSIGIRNSGTEAKTSVTIKSEKTPLDKLAMLIVGFLKEKLVLN
;
A
#
# COMPACT_ATOMS: atom_id res chain seq x y z
N MET A 1 22.05 16.71 -8.72
CA MET A 1 22.10 15.49 -7.88
C MET A 1 22.30 15.80 -6.39
N VAL A 2 23.21 16.67 -5.98
CA VAL A 2 23.33 17.02 -4.57
C VAL A 2 22.06 17.70 -4.07
N GLY A 3 21.42 17.09 -3.04
CA GLY A 3 20.15 17.57 -2.48
C GLY A 3 18.89 16.92 -3.09
N GLU A 4 19.02 15.97 -4.01
CA GLU A 4 17.87 15.23 -4.53
C GLU A 4 17.24 14.38 -3.42
N ARG A 5 15.90 14.34 -3.41
CA ARG A 5 15.12 13.55 -2.45
C ARG A 5 15.32 12.05 -2.69
N LEU A 6 15.61 11.30 -1.63
CA LEU A 6 15.85 9.86 -1.69
C LEU A 6 14.56 9.04 -1.61
N HIS A 7 13.57 9.55 -0.90
CA HIS A 7 12.29 8.88 -0.68
C HIS A 7 11.37 8.97 -1.90
N GLY A 8 10.74 7.83 -2.20
CA GLY A 8 9.65 7.76 -3.16
C GLY A 8 8.27 7.96 -2.50
N THR A 9 7.23 7.43 -3.14
CA THR A 9 5.85 7.48 -2.61
C THR A 9 5.72 6.72 -1.28
N ASP A 10 6.45 5.60 -1.12
CA ASP A 10 6.37 4.72 0.05
C ASP A 10 7.77 4.18 0.39
N GLY A 11 8.58 5.02 1.01
CA GLY A 11 9.93 4.71 1.45
C GLY A 11 11.03 4.87 0.39
N ILE A 12 12.21 4.37 0.71
CA ILE A 12 13.38 4.29 -0.17
C ILE A 12 13.53 2.84 -0.61
N ARG A 13 13.61 2.57 -1.91
CA ARG A 13 13.72 1.21 -2.45
C ARG A 13 14.73 1.13 -3.58
N GLY A 14 15.39 -0.01 -3.71
CA GLY A 14 16.29 -0.29 -4.80
C GLY A 14 16.68 -1.76 -4.84
N LYS A 15 17.37 -2.15 -5.91
CA LYS A 15 17.92 -3.49 -6.05
C LYS A 15 19.04 -3.69 -5.02
N ILE A 16 19.03 -4.81 -4.33
CA ILE A 16 20.09 -5.15 -3.37
C ILE A 16 21.42 -5.23 -4.12
N GLY A 17 22.38 -4.43 -3.70
CA GLY A 17 23.69 -4.33 -4.34
C GLY A 17 24.84 -4.18 -3.34
N LYS A 18 26.06 -4.26 -3.85
CA LYS A 18 27.29 -4.04 -3.08
C LYS A 18 27.93 -2.74 -3.57
N CYS A 19 28.09 -1.78 -2.67
CA CYS A 19 28.82 -0.57 -2.95
C CYS A 19 30.32 -0.78 -2.64
N LEU A 20 31.19 -0.42 -3.56
CA LEU A 20 32.64 -0.40 -3.29
C LEU A 20 33.00 0.83 -2.47
N ASP A 21 34.07 0.76 -1.68
CA ASP A 21 34.51 1.85 -0.80
C ASP A 21 34.80 3.18 -1.55
N SER A 22 35.07 3.10 -2.86
CA SER A 22 35.32 4.25 -3.72
C SER A 22 34.08 4.89 -4.33
N GLU A 23 32.89 4.31 -4.12
CA GLU A 23 31.64 4.73 -4.74
C GLU A 23 30.74 5.45 -3.72
N ASN A 24 29.95 6.43 -4.18
CA ASN A 24 28.95 7.09 -3.35
C ASN A 24 27.64 6.29 -3.36
N PRO A 25 27.20 5.73 -2.22
CA PRO A 25 26.00 4.91 -2.16
C PRO A 25 24.72 5.65 -2.55
N ILE A 26 24.62 6.95 -2.29
CA ILE A 26 23.46 7.77 -2.66
C ILE A 26 23.39 7.96 -4.17
N GLU A 27 24.52 8.23 -4.82
CA GLU A 27 24.58 8.35 -6.29
C GLU A 27 24.21 7.03 -6.97
N LYS A 28 24.64 5.89 -6.41
CA LYS A 28 24.22 4.57 -6.91
C LYS A 28 22.71 4.34 -6.77
N LEU A 29 22.10 4.77 -5.66
CA LEU A 29 20.64 4.72 -5.52
C LEU A 29 19.95 5.54 -6.62
N ILE A 30 20.38 6.78 -6.85
CA ILE A 30 19.75 7.69 -7.81
C ILE A 30 19.94 7.22 -9.25
N LEU A 31 21.15 6.84 -9.61
CA LEU A 31 21.52 6.52 -11.00
C LEU A 31 21.21 5.07 -11.40
N GLN A 32 21.36 4.13 -10.46
CA GLN A 32 21.28 2.68 -10.72
C GLN A 32 20.17 1.98 -9.92
N ARG A 33 19.47 2.70 -9.04
CA ARG A 33 18.47 2.15 -8.14
C ARG A 33 19.02 1.01 -7.27
N GLU A 34 20.24 1.16 -6.81
CA GLU A 34 20.91 0.18 -5.96
C GLU A 34 20.75 0.56 -4.48
N PHE A 35 20.28 -0.40 -3.66
CA PHE A 35 20.15 -0.27 -2.21
C PHE A 35 21.20 -1.18 -1.56
N SER A 36 22.30 -0.58 -1.10
CA SER A 36 23.41 -1.32 -0.50
C SER A 36 23.41 -1.22 1.04
N PRO A 37 24.12 -2.13 1.75
CA PRO A 37 24.34 -2.00 3.20
C PRO A 37 24.97 -0.65 3.59
N ALA A 38 25.91 -0.13 2.79
CA ALA A 38 26.50 1.20 3.03
C ALA A 38 25.46 2.33 2.96
N LEU A 39 24.51 2.26 2.00
CA LEU A 39 23.40 3.20 1.94
C LEU A 39 22.46 3.03 3.15
N ALA A 40 22.19 1.79 3.56
CA ALA A 40 21.37 1.47 4.72
C ALA A 40 21.94 2.13 6.00
N HIS A 41 23.26 2.07 6.19
CA HIS A 41 23.95 2.76 7.28
C HIS A 41 23.72 4.28 7.25
N ILE A 42 23.93 4.91 6.09
CA ILE A 42 23.70 6.35 5.89
C ILE A 42 22.27 6.74 6.22
N ILE A 43 21.29 5.95 5.77
CA ILE A 43 19.87 6.21 6.04
C ILE A 43 19.56 6.03 7.52
N GLY A 44 20.07 4.98 8.17
CA GLY A 44 19.91 4.75 9.60
C GLY A 44 20.45 5.92 10.42
N TYR A 45 21.68 6.35 10.14
CA TYR A 45 22.30 7.51 10.81
C TYR A 45 21.52 8.81 10.57
N SER A 46 21.13 9.07 9.33
CA SER A 46 20.45 10.31 8.96
C SER A 46 19.06 10.39 9.58
N SER A 47 18.31 9.28 9.55
CA SER A 47 16.99 9.18 10.18
C SER A 47 17.09 9.37 11.69
N GLY A 48 18.01 8.66 12.35
CA GLY A 48 18.23 8.79 13.77
C GLY A 48 18.66 10.20 14.17
N SER A 49 19.50 10.86 13.36
CA SER A 49 19.93 12.24 13.60
C SER A 49 18.76 13.24 13.56
N VAL A 50 17.78 13.03 12.67
CA VAL A 50 16.56 13.85 12.60
C VAL A 50 15.67 13.56 13.81
N ILE A 51 15.46 12.28 14.15
CA ILE A 51 14.63 11.85 15.30
C ILE A 51 15.22 12.41 16.62
N VAL A 52 16.54 12.36 16.81
CA VAL A 52 17.20 12.92 17.99
C VAL A 52 17.06 14.44 18.03
N GLY A 53 17.15 15.11 16.88
CA GLY A 53 17.00 16.57 16.78
C GLY A 53 15.58 17.06 17.07
N ASP A 54 14.56 16.27 16.78
CA ASP A 54 13.15 16.57 17.07
C ASP A 54 12.74 16.23 18.51
N SER A 55 13.50 15.36 19.21
CA SER A 55 13.22 15.08 20.61
C SER A 55 13.51 16.31 21.45
N GLU A 56 12.50 16.82 22.17
CA GLU A 56 12.70 17.84 23.19
C GLU A 56 13.83 17.39 24.14
N GLN A 57 14.78 18.26 24.43
CA GLN A 57 16.09 18.02 25.10
C GLN A 57 16.01 17.32 26.47
N ASP A 58 14.97 16.55 26.78
CA ASP A 58 14.75 16.00 28.10
C ASP A 58 14.60 14.46 28.13
N LYS A 59 15.63 13.81 28.60
CA LYS A 59 15.72 12.64 29.47
C LYS A 59 16.02 11.24 28.90
N ASN A 60 15.58 10.81 27.76
CA ASN A 60 15.96 9.49 27.25
C ASN A 60 16.31 9.53 25.76
N LYS A 61 17.32 8.76 25.36
CA LYS A 61 17.62 8.55 23.94
C LYS A 61 16.39 8.00 23.24
N PRO A 62 15.99 8.52 22.07
CA PRO A 62 14.83 7.99 21.33
C PRO A 62 14.96 6.50 21.04
N LEU A 63 13.85 5.78 21.14
CA LEU A 63 13.76 4.35 20.81
C LEU A 63 13.24 4.20 19.38
N VAL A 64 13.98 3.47 18.55
CA VAL A 64 13.55 3.08 17.21
C VAL A 64 13.37 1.57 17.13
N VAL A 65 12.18 1.11 16.73
CA VAL A 65 11.92 -0.30 16.47
C VAL A 65 12.21 -0.65 15.02
N ILE A 66 12.78 -1.85 14.79
CA ILE A 66 13.20 -2.33 13.46
C ILE A 66 12.56 -3.68 13.18
N GLY A 67 11.76 -3.75 12.11
CA GLY A 67 11.20 -4.99 11.58
C GLY A 67 11.56 -5.16 10.11
N TRP A 68 11.35 -6.36 9.57
CA TRP A 68 11.65 -6.66 8.17
C TRP A 68 10.76 -7.75 7.59
N ASP A 69 10.61 -7.75 6.27
CA ASP A 69 10.01 -8.84 5.53
C ASP A 69 11.06 -9.91 5.15
N ARG A 70 10.58 -11.02 4.58
CA ARG A 70 11.42 -12.16 4.22
C ARG A 70 12.10 -11.96 2.87
N ARG A 71 13.24 -11.26 2.83
CA ARG A 71 14.09 -11.12 1.63
C ARG A 71 15.51 -11.56 1.96
N ASP A 72 16.13 -12.26 0.99
CA ASP A 72 17.53 -12.63 1.09
C ASP A 72 18.41 -11.41 1.20
N GLY A 73 19.24 -11.08 1.93
CA GLY A 73 20.02 -9.83 2.01
C GLY A 73 19.47 -8.77 2.97
N ASN A 74 18.25 -8.93 3.51
CA ASN A 74 17.74 -8.03 4.54
C ASN A 74 18.59 -8.08 5.82
N ALA A 75 19.27 -9.18 6.12
CA ALA A 75 20.06 -9.31 7.33
C ALA A 75 21.17 -8.24 7.42
N GLU A 76 21.97 -8.06 6.36
CA GLU A 76 23.03 -7.04 6.32
C GLU A 76 22.44 -5.62 6.34
N ILE A 77 21.32 -5.40 5.66
CA ILE A 77 20.62 -4.11 5.63
C ILE A 77 20.11 -3.75 7.02
N VAL A 78 19.49 -4.69 7.73
CA VAL A 78 19.02 -4.51 9.12
C VAL A 78 20.17 -4.18 10.05
N ASP A 79 21.29 -4.92 9.95
CA ASP A 79 22.48 -4.67 10.76
C ASP A 79 23.01 -3.25 10.55
N GLU A 80 23.09 -2.79 9.30
CA GLU A 80 23.64 -1.48 8.97
C GLU A 80 22.67 -0.33 9.30
N ILE A 81 21.36 -0.50 9.13
CA ILE A 81 20.35 0.44 9.63
C ILE A 81 20.49 0.62 11.15
N GLU A 82 20.58 -0.50 11.89
CA GLU A 82 20.72 -0.47 13.34
C GLU A 82 22.04 0.19 13.77
N ASN A 83 23.14 -0.09 13.07
CA ASN A 83 24.44 0.53 13.32
C ASN A 83 24.35 2.06 13.12
N GLY A 84 23.77 2.53 12.02
CA GLY A 84 23.58 3.95 11.75
C GLY A 84 22.70 4.65 12.78
N LEU A 85 21.56 4.05 13.17
CA LEU A 85 20.70 4.56 14.24
C LEU A 85 21.44 4.66 15.58
N SER A 86 22.18 3.61 15.92
CA SER A 86 22.98 3.58 17.14
C SER A 86 24.06 4.69 17.14
N GLN A 87 24.73 4.89 16.00
CA GLN A 87 25.73 5.94 15.84
C GLN A 87 25.14 7.34 15.95
N SER A 88 23.88 7.55 15.57
CA SER A 88 23.19 8.84 15.74
C SER A 88 22.72 9.12 17.17
N GLY A 89 22.82 8.13 18.08
CA GLY A 89 22.44 8.24 19.48
C GLY A 89 21.07 7.66 19.83
N CYS A 90 20.40 6.99 18.90
CA CYS A 90 19.15 6.27 19.18
C CYS A 90 19.39 4.96 19.96
N ARG A 91 18.42 4.57 20.76
CA ARG A 91 18.26 3.18 21.22
C ARG A 91 17.54 2.40 20.14
N THR A 92 17.85 1.13 19.99
CA THR A 92 17.23 0.28 18.97
C THR A 92 16.64 -0.99 19.57
N GLN A 93 15.53 -1.46 19.00
CA GLN A 93 14.97 -2.76 19.35
C GLN A 93 14.47 -3.47 18.09
N ARG A 94 15.01 -4.64 17.81
CA ARG A 94 14.55 -5.49 16.70
C ARG A 94 13.26 -6.21 17.10
N VAL A 95 12.24 -6.13 16.24
CA VAL A 95 10.97 -6.85 16.43
C VAL A 95 10.87 -8.11 15.56
N GLY A 96 11.87 -8.36 14.74
CA GLY A 96 12.01 -9.58 13.95
C GLY A 96 11.35 -9.49 12.58
N GLU A 97 11.21 -10.65 11.94
CA GLU A 97 10.46 -10.81 10.70
C GLU A 97 8.96 -10.66 11.01
N VAL A 98 8.37 -9.57 10.50
CA VAL A 98 6.96 -9.21 10.71
C VAL A 98 6.39 -8.58 9.45
N PRO A 99 5.06 -8.60 9.22
CA PRO A 99 4.46 -7.74 8.21
C PRO A 99 4.54 -6.26 8.63
N THR A 100 4.40 -5.36 7.67
CA THR A 100 4.38 -3.90 7.92
C THR A 100 3.40 -3.51 9.04
N PRO A 101 2.14 -4.00 9.08
CA PRO A 101 1.25 -3.74 10.23
C PRO A 101 1.72 -4.36 11.54
N GLY A 102 2.55 -5.40 11.50
CA GLY A 102 3.19 -5.97 12.69
C GLY A 102 4.23 -5.02 13.28
N LEU A 103 5.05 -4.36 12.46
CA LEU A 103 5.94 -3.29 12.92
C LEU A 103 5.14 -2.13 13.52
N HIS A 104 4.09 -1.67 12.83
CA HIS A 104 3.19 -0.62 13.31
C HIS A 104 2.68 -0.94 14.72
N HIS A 105 2.16 -2.15 14.93
CA HIS A 105 1.66 -2.58 16.24
C HIS A 105 2.77 -2.59 17.31
N CYS A 106 3.95 -3.13 16.99
CA CYS A 106 5.08 -3.18 17.92
C CYS A 106 5.58 -1.79 18.30
N LEU A 107 5.62 -0.84 17.36
CA LEU A 107 5.98 0.54 17.60
C LEU A 107 5.09 1.16 18.69
N LEU A 108 3.77 1.03 18.53
CA LEU A 108 2.81 1.55 19.50
C LEU A 108 2.87 0.81 20.83
N LEU A 109 3.02 -0.53 20.81
CA LEU A 109 3.08 -1.37 22.01
C LEU A 109 4.30 -1.06 22.89
N LEU A 110 5.44 -0.82 22.27
CA LEU A 110 6.71 -0.52 22.93
C LEU A 110 6.87 0.97 23.26
N ASN A 111 5.90 1.82 22.89
CA ASN A 111 5.96 3.28 22.98
C ASN A 111 7.25 3.81 22.34
N ALA A 112 7.61 3.34 21.17
CA ALA A 112 8.79 3.77 20.46
C ALA A 112 8.55 5.14 19.80
N ASP A 113 9.64 5.89 19.63
CA ASP A 113 9.61 7.24 19.03
C ASP A 113 9.52 7.17 17.50
N ALA A 114 10.00 6.06 16.90
CA ALA A 114 9.91 5.81 15.48
C ALA A 114 9.99 4.31 15.15
N GLY A 115 9.59 3.96 13.93
CA GLY A 115 9.73 2.61 13.38
C GLY A 115 10.38 2.59 12.00
N MET A 116 11.18 1.57 11.74
CA MET A 116 11.79 1.31 10.43
C MET A 116 11.43 -0.09 9.95
N MET A 117 10.69 -0.17 8.86
CA MET A 117 10.37 -1.44 8.19
C MET A 117 11.28 -1.65 7.00
N ILE A 118 12.10 -2.70 7.06
CA ILE A 118 13.00 -3.07 5.97
C ILE A 118 12.24 -3.97 5.00
N THR A 119 11.88 -3.42 3.86
CA THR A 119 11.04 -4.06 2.83
C THR A 119 11.08 -3.29 1.51
N ALA A 120 10.78 -3.96 0.43
CA ALA A 120 10.40 -3.33 -0.83
C ALA A 120 8.95 -3.67 -1.25
N SER A 121 8.10 -4.11 -0.30
CA SER A 121 6.67 -4.44 -0.49
C SER A 121 6.46 -5.46 -1.62
N HIS A 122 5.73 -5.10 -2.68
CA HIS A 122 5.44 -5.95 -3.83
C HIS A 122 6.57 -6.05 -4.88
N ASN A 123 7.70 -5.33 -4.70
CA ASN A 123 8.83 -5.43 -5.62
C ASN A 123 9.44 -6.84 -5.63
N PRO A 124 10.17 -7.22 -6.70
CA PRO A 124 10.88 -8.50 -6.78
C PRO A 124 11.76 -8.80 -5.56
N ALA A 125 12.06 -10.06 -5.33
CA ALA A 125 12.93 -10.53 -4.24
C ALA A 125 14.34 -9.91 -4.25
N SER A 126 14.81 -9.48 -5.42
CA SER A 126 16.10 -8.79 -5.60
C SER A 126 16.13 -7.37 -5.03
N ASP A 127 15.00 -6.80 -4.70
CA ASP A 127 14.90 -5.43 -4.18
C ASP A 127 14.78 -5.44 -2.67
N SER A 128 15.25 -4.37 -2.02
CA SER A 128 14.96 -4.06 -0.63
C SER A 128 14.83 -2.55 -0.45
N GLY A 129 14.57 -2.13 0.79
CA GLY A 129 14.38 -0.72 1.09
C GLY A 129 13.96 -0.50 2.53
N VAL A 130 13.48 0.70 2.81
CA VAL A 130 13.02 1.08 4.14
C VAL A 130 11.81 2.00 4.08
N LYS A 131 10.80 1.69 4.90
CA LYS A 131 9.67 2.57 5.22
C LYS A 131 9.86 3.11 6.63
N LEU A 132 9.56 4.40 6.84
CA LEU A 132 9.65 5.05 8.15
C LEU A 132 8.27 5.35 8.73
N PHE A 133 8.16 5.21 10.05
CA PHE A 133 6.95 5.45 10.82
C PHE A 133 7.23 6.42 11.96
N ASP A 134 6.30 7.34 12.22
CA ASP A 134 6.33 8.23 13.38
C ASP A 134 5.84 7.53 14.67
N CYS A 135 5.94 8.20 15.82
CA CYS A 135 5.54 7.66 17.13
C CYS A 135 4.05 7.31 17.26
N ASN A 136 3.20 7.78 16.36
CA ASN A 136 1.78 7.44 16.28
C ASN A 136 1.50 6.28 15.32
N GLY A 137 2.52 5.71 14.71
CA GLY A 137 2.43 4.60 13.77
C GLY A 137 2.10 5.01 12.34
N TYR A 138 2.10 6.29 12.01
CA TYR A 138 1.87 6.75 10.64
C TYR A 138 3.16 6.76 9.82
N LYS A 139 3.08 6.41 8.55
CA LYS A 139 4.21 6.51 7.60
C LYS A 139 4.69 7.97 7.51
N SER A 140 5.99 8.17 7.40
CA SER A 140 6.63 9.49 7.37
C SER A 140 6.06 10.40 6.28
N MET A 141 6.00 11.71 6.56
CA MET A 141 5.56 12.74 5.62
C MET A 141 6.76 13.32 4.84
N PRO A 142 6.51 13.93 3.67
CA PRO A 142 7.53 14.49 2.80
C PRO A 142 8.53 15.41 3.50
N GLU A 143 8.06 16.26 4.39
CA GLU A 143 8.90 17.25 5.08
C GLU A 143 9.97 16.57 5.97
N PHE A 144 9.58 15.51 6.66
CA PHE A 144 10.49 14.71 7.47
C PHE A 144 11.50 13.94 6.61
N GLU A 145 11.03 13.37 5.48
CA GLU A 145 11.86 12.65 4.52
C GLU A 145 12.87 13.55 3.81
N ASP A 146 12.52 14.82 3.56
CA ASP A 146 13.43 15.81 2.99
C ASP A 146 14.56 16.18 3.95
N LEU A 147 14.27 16.28 5.26
CA LEU A 147 15.30 16.45 6.29
C LEU A 147 16.27 15.27 6.33
N ILE A 148 15.75 14.04 6.25
CA ILE A 148 16.58 12.82 6.20
C ILE A 148 17.45 12.81 4.94
N SER A 149 16.88 13.13 3.77
CA SER A 149 17.61 13.19 2.51
C SER A 149 18.76 14.21 2.58
N LYS A 150 18.49 15.40 3.11
CA LYS A 150 19.53 16.44 3.33
C LYS A 150 20.64 15.96 4.25
N LYS A 151 20.29 15.30 5.36
CA LYS A 151 21.27 14.71 6.29
C LYS A 151 22.09 13.61 5.63
N ALA A 152 21.46 12.74 4.84
CA ALA A 152 22.14 11.66 4.13
C ALA A 152 23.20 12.20 3.15
N TRP A 153 22.88 13.21 2.37
CA TRP A 153 23.84 13.87 1.48
C TRP A 153 25.02 14.48 2.25
N THR A 154 24.76 15.14 3.39
CA THR A 154 25.82 15.71 4.23
C THR A 154 26.72 14.60 4.79
N TYR A 155 26.13 13.53 5.33
CA TYR A 155 26.89 12.43 5.91
C TYR A 155 27.71 11.66 4.85
N SER A 156 27.20 11.47 3.64
CA SER A 156 27.94 10.76 2.58
C SER A 156 29.15 11.52 2.07
N SER A 157 29.15 12.85 2.19
CA SER A 157 30.30 13.69 1.80
C SER A 157 31.33 13.85 2.93
N GLU A 158 30.89 13.80 4.18
CA GLU A 158 31.73 13.94 5.38
C GLU A 158 31.35 12.88 6.44
N PRO A 159 31.75 11.61 6.25
CA PRO A 159 31.39 10.55 7.18
C PRO A 159 31.94 10.81 8.60
N ILE A 160 31.07 10.70 9.59
CA ILE A 160 31.48 10.81 10.99
C ILE A 160 32.11 9.48 11.42
N SER A 161 33.41 9.47 11.64
CA SER A 161 34.19 8.28 11.96
C SER A 161 34.19 7.88 13.44
N THR A 162 33.57 8.66 14.33
CA THR A 162 33.52 8.38 15.77
C THR A 162 32.33 7.50 16.13
N PRO A 163 32.54 6.26 16.62
CA PRO A 163 31.47 5.49 17.26
C PRO A 163 30.93 6.28 18.44
N VAL A 164 29.60 6.43 18.53
CA VAL A 164 29.00 6.96 19.76
C VAL A 164 29.19 5.90 20.85
N GLU A 165 30.07 6.18 21.82
CA GLU A 165 30.17 5.39 23.04
C GLU A 165 28.78 5.36 23.70
N ASN A 166 28.21 4.16 23.92
CA ASN A 166 26.92 3.89 24.54
C ASN A 166 25.68 3.85 23.61
N SER A 167 25.78 3.24 22.45
CA SER A 167 24.58 2.79 21.73
C SER A 167 23.90 1.66 22.52
N GLU A 168 22.64 1.85 22.93
CA GLU A 168 21.89 0.84 23.66
C GLU A 168 21.03 0.03 22.69
N LYS A 169 21.48 -1.18 22.35
CA LYS A 169 20.68 -2.16 21.63
C LYS A 169 19.87 -2.98 22.63
N LEU A 170 18.57 -2.86 22.59
CA LEU A 170 17.68 -3.61 23.48
C LEU A 170 17.56 -5.07 23.02
N PRO A 171 17.24 -6.01 23.92
CA PRO A 171 16.99 -7.39 23.53
C PRO A 171 15.91 -7.50 22.46
N PRO A 172 16.03 -8.44 21.50
CA PRO A 172 15.02 -8.66 20.49
C PRO A 172 13.63 -8.91 21.09
N PHE A 173 12.61 -8.37 20.45
CA PHE A 173 11.20 -8.54 20.83
C PHE A 173 10.49 -9.48 19.84
N ASP A 174 9.62 -10.35 20.34
CA ASP A 174 8.83 -11.25 19.48
C ASP A 174 7.63 -10.50 18.89
N GLY A 175 7.89 -9.74 17.83
CA GLY A 175 6.91 -8.90 17.16
C GLY A 175 5.81 -9.70 16.47
N MET A 176 6.15 -10.85 15.86
CA MET A 176 5.17 -11.70 15.19
C MET A 176 4.12 -12.23 16.18
N ARG A 177 4.55 -12.68 17.36
CA ARG A 177 3.63 -13.12 18.41
C ARG A 177 2.72 -11.98 18.88
N ALA A 178 3.28 -10.78 19.08
CA ALA A 178 2.53 -9.61 19.50
C ALA A 178 1.47 -9.22 18.44
N TYR A 179 1.87 -9.16 17.17
CA TYR A 179 0.97 -8.87 16.05
C TYR A 179 -0.17 -9.89 15.91
N ARG A 180 0.14 -11.18 15.95
CA ARG A 180 -0.90 -12.24 15.86
C ARG A 180 -1.88 -12.18 17.04
N LYS A 181 -1.43 -11.79 18.23
CA LYS A 181 -2.30 -11.55 19.38
C LYS A 181 -3.19 -10.32 19.15
N HIS A 182 -2.62 -9.25 18.63
CA HIS A 182 -3.35 -8.05 18.25
C HIS A 182 -4.43 -8.34 17.22
N LEU A 183 -4.08 -9.01 16.12
CA LEU A 183 -5.02 -9.37 15.05
C LEU A 183 -6.19 -10.22 15.58
N LYS A 184 -5.94 -11.14 16.53
CA LYS A 184 -7.00 -11.90 17.19
C LYS A 184 -7.95 -10.99 17.99
N SER A 185 -7.42 -10.01 18.71
CA SER A 185 -8.24 -9.07 19.49
C SER A 185 -9.04 -8.13 18.58
N TRP A 186 -8.42 -7.67 17.51
CA TRP A 186 -9.04 -6.86 16.46
C TRP A 186 -10.18 -7.62 15.77
N LEU A 187 -10.00 -8.90 15.47
CA LEU A 187 -11.02 -9.77 14.89
C LEU A 187 -12.27 -9.87 15.76
N ASN A 188 -12.10 -10.02 17.07
CA ASN A 188 -13.23 -10.04 18.02
C ASN A 188 -13.98 -8.70 18.05
N LEU A 189 -13.24 -7.59 17.92
CA LEU A 189 -13.82 -6.26 17.84
C LEU A 189 -14.64 -6.09 16.56
N VAL A 190 -14.09 -6.46 15.41
CA VAL A 190 -14.80 -6.42 14.11
C VAL A 190 -16.07 -7.27 14.16
N SER A 191 -15.98 -8.49 14.67
CA SER A 191 -17.14 -9.37 14.85
C SER A 191 -18.26 -8.71 15.64
N SER A 192 -17.92 -8.00 16.74
CA SER A 192 -18.91 -7.28 17.55
C SER A 192 -19.42 -6.01 16.85
N THR A 193 -18.61 -5.30 16.10
CA THR A 193 -19.00 -4.08 15.38
C THR A 193 -19.95 -4.39 14.21
N VAL A 194 -19.65 -5.44 13.45
CA VAL A 194 -20.49 -5.88 12.32
C VAL A 194 -21.67 -6.75 12.77
N GLU A 195 -21.68 -7.21 14.02
CA GLU A 195 -22.69 -8.11 14.58
C GLU A 195 -22.78 -9.46 13.85
N VAL A 196 -21.64 -9.99 13.41
CA VAL A 196 -21.52 -11.28 12.73
C VAL A 196 -20.64 -12.22 13.54
N SER A 197 -21.11 -13.45 13.74
CA SER A 197 -20.36 -14.49 14.44
C SER A 197 -19.14 -14.95 13.64
N LEU A 198 -18.10 -15.38 14.34
CA LEU A 198 -16.92 -16.04 13.72
C LEU A 198 -17.29 -17.28 12.89
N ASP A 199 -18.37 -17.96 13.24
CA ASP A 199 -18.82 -19.16 12.54
C ASP A 199 -19.37 -18.86 11.12
N CYS A 200 -19.71 -17.60 10.83
CA CYS A 200 -20.23 -17.15 9.54
C CYS A 200 -19.12 -16.75 8.53
N LEU A 201 -17.84 -16.83 8.89
CA LEU A 201 -16.75 -16.44 7.98
C LEU A 201 -16.71 -17.26 6.68
N SER A 202 -17.20 -18.50 6.71
CA SER A 202 -17.29 -19.37 5.55
C SER A 202 -18.46 -19.08 4.62
N ASP A 203 -19.46 -18.29 5.05
CA ASP A 203 -20.73 -18.13 4.31
C ASP A 203 -20.54 -17.43 2.95
N SER A 204 -19.51 -16.62 2.80
CA SER A 204 -19.17 -15.91 1.56
C SER A 204 -18.11 -16.60 0.70
N VAL A 205 -17.52 -17.70 1.18
CA VAL A 205 -16.45 -18.44 0.51
C VAL A 205 -17.03 -19.68 -0.17
N CYS A 206 -16.42 -20.11 -1.26
CA CYS A 206 -16.83 -21.34 -1.92
C CYS A 206 -16.64 -22.59 -1.05
N GLU A 207 -17.42 -23.64 -1.27
CA GLU A 207 -17.39 -24.88 -0.46
C GLU A 207 -16.01 -25.56 -0.43
N GLN A 208 -15.21 -25.41 -1.49
CA GLN A 208 -13.83 -25.94 -1.58
C GLN A 208 -12.84 -25.15 -0.72
N GLY A 209 -13.31 -24.08 -0.06
CA GLY A 209 -12.48 -23.21 0.76
C GLY A 209 -11.75 -22.13 -0.02
N LEU A 210 -11.16 -21.21 0.71
CA LEU A 210 -10.40 -20.07 0.20
C LEU A 210 -9.02 -20.52 -0.29
N ILE A 211 -8.66 -20.15 -1.52
CA ILE A 211 -7.27 -20.23 -1.97
C ILE A 211 -6.55 -18.97 -1.53
N LEU A 212 -5.46 -19.11 -0.78
CA LEU A 212 -4.71 -17.99 -0.23
C LEU A 212 -3.32 -17.92 -0.81
N ASP A 213 -2.94 -16.74 -1.25
CA ASP A 213 -1.58 -16.42 -1.67
C ASP A 213 -1.01 -15.30 -0.77
N CYS A 214 0.00 -15.64 0.02
CA CYS A 214 0.72 -14.70 0.88
C CYS A 214 2.06 -14.26 0.26
N SER A 215 2.21 -14.34 -1.07
CA SER A 215 3.41 -13.98 -1.86
C SER A 215 4.74 -14.62 -1.39
N GLY A 216 4.71 -15.70 -0.61
CA GLY A 216 5.90 -16.20 0.09
C GLY A 216 6.45 -15.19 1.11
N GLY A 217 5.67 -14.17 1.48
CA GLY A 217 6.05 -13.03 2.32
C GLY A 217 5.77 -13.23 3.81
N ALA A 218 5.61 -12.12 4.53
CA ALA A 218 5.48 -12.08 5.98
C ALA A 218 4.19 -12.73 6.53
N ALA A 219 3.16 -12.93 5.69
CA ALA A 219 1.90 -13.58 6.07
C ALA A 219 1.91 -15.11 5.84
N THR A 220 2.90 -15.66 5.15
CA THR A 220 2.99 -17.05 4.74
C THR A 220 3.01 -18.02 5.93
N ASP A 221 2.33 -19.15 5.78
CA ASP A 221 2.14 -20.28 6.71
C ASP A 221 1.19 -19.98 7.88
N TRP A 222 1.33 -18.84 8.54
CA TRP A 222 0.57 -18.59 9.77
C TRP A 222 -0.85 -18.09 9.52
N LEU A 223 -1.10 -17.36 8.40
CA LEU A 223 -2.43 -16.80 8.14
C LEU A 223 -3.41 -17.91 7.72
N SER A 224 -3.04 -18.74 6.76
CA SER A 224 -3.82 -19.91 6.32
C SER A 224 -4.11 -20.85 7.48
N PHE A 225 -3.10 -21.18 8.28
CA PHE A 225 -3.26 -21.98 9.49
C PHE A 225 -4.21 -21.34 10.50
N GLY A 226 -4.12 -20.01 10.68
CA GLY A 226 -4.99 -19.26 11.59
C GLY A 226 -6.46 -19.26 11.15
N LEU A 227 -6.73 -19.16 9.86
CA LEU A 227 -8.07 -19.23 9.26
C LEU A 227 -8.66 -20.64 9.39
N THR A 228 -7.89 -21.67 9.05
CA THR A 228 -8.33 -23.08 9.15
C THR A 228 -8.67 -23.46 10.58
N ARG A 229 -7.90 -23.02 11.56
CA ARG A 229 -8.22 -23.24 12.98
C ARG A 229 -9.50 -22.54 13.46
N ARG A 230 -10.04 -21.62 12.70
CA ARG A 230 -11.31 -20.94 12.97
C ARG A 230 -12.48 -21.46 12.13
N GLY A 231 -12.29 -22.59 11.46
CA GLY A 231 -13.32 -23.26 10.68
C GLY A 231 -13.44 -22.79 9.23
N LEU A 232 -12.61 -21.85 8.78
CA LEU A 232 -12.55 -21.49 7.36
C LEU A 232 -11.56 -22.42 6.66
N LEU A 233 -12.06 -23.33 5.81
CA LEU A 233 -11.19 -24.12 4.94
C LEU A 233 -10.34 -23.19 4.08
N CYS A 234 -9.02 -23.29 4.19
CA CYS A 234 -8.09 -22.40 3.50
C CYS A 234 -6.86 -23.18 3.03
N GLU A 235 -6.55 -23.08 1.76
CA GLU A 235 -5.37 -23.67 1.12
C GLU A 235 -4.43 -22.58 0.66
N GLU A 236 -3.16 -22.62 1.12
CA GLU A 236 -2.14 -21.65 0.73
C GLU A 236 -1.29 -22.17 -0.44
N VAL A 237 -1.24 -21.39 -1.53
CA VAL A 237 -0.46 -21.71 -2.73
C VAL A 237 0.94 -21.11 -2.75
N SER A 238 1.17 -20.08 -1.94
CA SER A 238 2.50 -19.49 -1.76
C SER A 238 3.37 -20.33 -0.82
N SER A 239 4.67 -20.19 -0.91
CA SER A 239 5.62 -20.98 -0.12
C SER A 239 6.86 -20.19 0.23
N ARG A 240 7.36 -20.36 1.46
CA ARG A 240 8.64 -19.81 1.90
C ARG A 240 9.86 -20.37 1.16
N ASN A 241 9.70 -21.44 0.40
CA ASN A 241 10.76 -22.04 -0.40
C ASN A 241 10.94 -21.39 -1.78
N LYS A 242 10.04 -20.46 -2.15
CA LYS A 242 10.12 -19.66 -3.37
C LYS A 242 10.51 -18.22 -3.05
N PRO A 243 11.11 -17.49 -4.01
CA PRO A 243 11.34 -16.05 -3.87
C PRO A 243 10.03 -15.30 -3.61
N ILE A 244 10.10 -14.28 -2.75
CA ILE A 244 8.95 -13.42 -2.43
C ILE A 244 8.50 -12.65 -3.67
N ASN A 245 7.20 -12.52 -3.89
CA ASN A 245 6.57 -11.79 -5.01
C ASN A 245 6.99 -12.29 -6.41
N GLU A 246 7.40 -13.53 -6.57
CA GLU A 246 7.73 -14.09 -7.88
C GLU A 246 6.63 -15.06 -8.34
N ASN A 247 5.91 -14.67 -9.38
CA ASN A 247 4.72 -15.37 -9.89
C ASN A 247 3.66 -15.62 -8.79
N CYS A 248 3.52 -14.69 -7.87
CA CYS A 248 2.59 -14.75 -6.75
C CYS A 248 2.36 -13.37 -6.12
N GLY A 249 1.29 -13.26 -5.36
CA GLY A 249 0.95 -12.09 -4.55
C GLY A 249 0.15 -11.01 -5.26
N ALA A 250 -0.42 -10.11 -4.47
CA ALA A 250 -1.32 -9.05 -4.93
C ALA A 250 -0.65 -8.05 -5.90
N GLY A 251 0.68 -7.96 -5.88
CA GLY A 251 1.42 -6.97 -6.69
C GLY A 251 1.42 -7.27 -8.19
N GLU A 252 1.06 -8.47 -8.62
CA GLU A 252 1.00 -8.86 -10.03
C GLU A 252 -0.39 -8.63 -10.65
N PHE A 253 -1.40 -8.29 -9.87
CA PHE A 253 -2.75 -8.05 -10.34
C PHE A 253 -3.05 -6.56 -10.55
N ASN A 254 -3.88 -6.27 -11.56
CA ASN A 254 -4.50 -4.97 -11.74
C ASN A 254 -5.95 -4.99 -11.23
N SER A 255 -6.45 -3.85 -10.82
CA SER A 255 -7.82 -3.70 -10.29
C SER A 255 -8.95 -4.11 -11.27
N THR A 256 -8.64 -4.17 -12.56
CA THR A 256 -9.61 -4.49 -13.62
C THR A 256 -9.44 -5.91 -14.21
N ASP A 257 -8.52 -6.69 -13.67
CA ASP A 257 -8.24 -8.02 -14.21
C ASP A 257 -9.42 -8.98 -14.00
N SER A 258 -9.68 -9.76 -15.02
CA SER A 258 -10.68 -10.83 -15.02
C SER A 258 -10.27 -11.93 -16.01
N TRP A 259 -10.68 -13.15 -15.74
CA TRP A 259 -10.36 -14.33 -16.54
C TRP A 259 -11.59 -15.18 -16.71
N SER A 260 -11.87 -15.63 -17.94
CA SER A 260 -12.89 -16.64 -18.18
C SER A 260 -12.42 -18.01 -17.67
N ASN A 261 -13.35 -18.91 -17.37
CA ASN A 261 -13.03 -20.30 -17.03
C ASN A 261 -12.23 -20.99 -18.14
N HIS A 262 -12.50 -20.66 -19.40
CA HIS A 262 -11.79 -21.20 -20.56
C HIS A 262 -10.31 -20.76 -20.56
N GLU A 263 -10.01 -19.46 -20.36
CA GLU A 263 -8.64 -18.96 -20.29
C GLU A 263 -7.84 -19.60 -19.14
N LEU A 264 -8.47 -19.80 -17.98
CA LEU A 264 -7.84 -20.42 -16.81
C LEU A 264 -7.55 -21.92 -17.03
N MET A 265 -8.31 -22.60 -17.88
CA MET A 265 -8.10 -24.02 -18.16
C MET A 265 -7.10 -24.30 -19.28
N GLU A 266 -7.10 -23.48 -20.35
CA GLU A 266 -6.33 -23.77 -21.56
C GLU A 266 -4.88 -23.33 -21.52
N SER A 267 -4.54 -22.34 -20.70
CA SER A 267 -3.16 -21.83 -20.59
C SER A 267 -2.55 -22.17 -19.24
N GLU A 268 -1.28 -22.57 -19.24
CA GLU A 268 -0.48 -22.56 -18.02
C GLU A 268 -0.41 -21.12 -17.48
N GLN A 269 -0.87 -20.91 -16.26
CA GLN A 269 -0.82 -19.63 -15.62
C GLN A 269 0.52 -19.46 -14.90
N SER A 270 1.20 -18.35 -15.12
CA SER A 270 2.44 -18.05 -14.38
C SER A 270 2.17 -17.79 -12.90
N HIS A 271 1.05 -17.13 -12.59
CA HIS A 271 0.67 -16.79 -11.22
C HIS A 271 0.12 -18.00 -10.47
N ALA A 272 0.73 -18.36 -9.34
CA ALA A 272 0.42 -19.56 -8.57
C ALA A 272 -1.06 -19.69 -8.19
N LEU A 273 -1.72 -18.57 -7.88
CA LEU A 273 -3.13 -18.56 -7.50
C LEU A 273 -4.05 -18.84 -8.71
N LEU A 274 -3.75 -18.26 -9.88
CA LEU A 274 -4.51 -18.52 -11.10
C LEU A 274 -4.32 -19.96 -11.59
N GLU A 275 -3.11 -20.51 -11.46
CA GLU A 275 -2.81 -21.90 -11.78
C GLU A 275 -3.62 -22.87 -10.90
N GLU A 276 -3.72 -22.58 -9.58
CA GLU A 276 -4.54 -23.42 -8.69
C GLU A 276 -6.03 -23.33 -9.02
N ILE A 277 -6.54 -22.15 -9.35
CA ILE A 277 -7.92 -21.98 -9.82
C ILE A 277 -8.16 -22.80 -11.09
N GLY A 278 -7.23 -22.74 -12.06
CA GLY A 278 -7.26 -23.55 -13.28
C GLY A 278 -7.21 -25.05 -12.99
N ASN A 279 -6.41 -25.50 -12.02
CA ASN A 279 -6.35 -26.90 -11.58
C ASN A 279 -7.69 -27.37 -11.04
N ARG A 280 -8.38 -26.58 -10.23
CA ARG A 280 -9.71 -26.92 -9.68
C ARG A 280 -10.77 -27.00 -10.79
N LEU A 281 -10.72 -26.12 -11.79
CA LEU A 281 -11.58 -26.20 -12.96
C LEU A 281 -11.31 -27.48 -13.77
N ARG A 282 -10.05 -27.78 -14.07
CA ARG A 282 -9.66 -29.01 -14.79
C ARG A 282 -10.09 -30.29 -14.05
N ALA A 283 -9.93 -30.31 -12.73
CA ALA A 283 -10.33 -31.43 -11.87
C ALA A 283 -11.85 -31.66 -11.84
N ASN A 284 -12.66 -30.66 -12.20
CA ASN A 284 -14.11 -30.69 -12.23
C ASN A 284 -14.68 -30.63 -13.65
N ASP A 285 -13.96 -31.17 -14.63
CA ASP A 285 -14.37 -31.24 -16.05
C ASP A 285 -14.78 -29.87 -16.64
N GLY A 286 -14.13 -28.79 -16.19
CA GLY A 286 -14.39 -27.43 -16.63
C GLY A 286 -15.59 -26.75 -15.99
N MET A 287 -16.30 -27.42 -15.13
CA MET A 287 -17.39 -26.80 -14.36
C MET A 287 -16.80 -26.06 -13.14
N ALA A 288 -17.17 -24.80 -12.99
CA ALA A 288 -16.76 -24.03 -11.81
C ALA A 288 -17.36 -24.65 -10.53
N PRO A 289 -16.53 -25.01 -9.54
CA PRO A 289 -17.02 -25.55 -8.27
C PRO A 289 -17.46 -24.44 -7.29
N TRP A 290 -17.75 -23.25 -7.80
CA TRP A 290 -18.21 -22.06 -7.06
C TRP A 290 -19.36 -21.38 -7.79
N SER A 291 -20.16 -20.62 -7.05
CA SER A 291 -21.28 -19.86 -7.58
C SER A 291 -20.88 -18.38 -7.77
N ASP A 292 -21.61 -17.70 -8.66
CA ASP A 292 -21.44 -16.26 -8.89
C ASP A 292 -21.50 -15.46 -7.57
N GLY A 293 -20.56 -14.53 -7.40
CA GLY A 293 -20.42 -13.70 -6.21
C GLY A 293 -19.69 -14.36 -5.03
N GLN A 294 -19.36 -15.66 -5.09
CA GLN A 294 -18.57 -16.30 -4.02
C GLN A 294 -17.10 -15.90 -4.09
N LEU A 295 -16.50 -15.73 -2.92
CA LEU A 295 -15.06 -15.52 -2.79
C LEU A 295 -14.32 -16.83 -3.03
N VAL A 296 -13.44 -16.85 -4.02
CA VAL A 296 -12.64 -18.01 -4.40
C VAL A 296 -11.23 -17.93 -3.85
N ALA A 297 -10.63 -16.73 -3.90
CA ALA A 297 -9.23 -16.58 -3.52
C ALA A 297 -8.94 -15.20 -2.93
N ALA A 298 -7.79 -15.08 -2.27
CA ALA A 298 -7.22 -13.83 -1.79
C ALA A 298 -5.70 -13.82 -1.99
N ALA A 299 -5.16 -12.67 -2.35
CA ALA A 299 -3.72 -12.46 -2.50
C ALA A 299 -3.27 -11.29 -1.61
N LEU A 300 -2.17 -11.49 -0.85
CA LEU A 300 -1.46 -10.45 -0.12
C LEU A 300 -0.16 -10.11 -0.85
N ASP A 301 0.47 -8.98 -0.53
CA ASP A 301 1.82 -8.67 -1.00
C ASP A 301 2.89 -9.08 0.02
N GLY A 302 4.17 -8.89 -0.34
CA GLY A 302 5.30 -9.46 0.40
C GLY A 302 5.44 -8.98 1.85
N ASP A 303 5.14 -7.73 2.14
CA ASP A 303 5.15 -7.19 3.50
C ASP A 303 3.76 -7.10 4.15
N GLY A 304 2.74 -7.63 3.46
CA GLY A 304 1.43 -7.90 4.03
C GLY A 304 0.58 -6.67 4.35
N ASP A 305 0.86 -5.52 3.71
CA ASP A 305 0.05 -4.31 3.89
C ASP A 305 -1.09 -4.16 2.86
N ARG A 306 -1.13 -5.05 1.82
CA ARG A 306 -2.18 -5.11 0.79
C ARG A 306 -2.89 -6.44 0.76
N CYS A 307 -4.15 -6.40 0.31
CA CYS A 307 -4.94 -7.58 -0.01
C CYS A 307 -5.81 -7.30 -1.23
N LEU A 308 -5.85 -8.23 -2.18
CA LEU A 308 -6.84 -8.28 -3.25
C LEU A 308 -7.62 -9.59 -3.15
N LEU A 309 -8.90 -9.54 -3.52
CA LEU A 309 -9.76 -10.72 -3.50
C LEU A 309 -10.09 -11.13 -4.93
N LEU A 310 -10.35 -12.43 -5.13
CA LEU A 310 -10.82 -12.98 -6.38
C LEU A 310 -12.20 -13.58 -6.19
N GLU A 311 -13.16 -13.06 -6.93
CA GLU A 311 -14.58 -13.38 -6.83
C GLU A 311 -15.04 -14.11 -8.09
N ALA A 312 -15.83 -15.15 -7.91
CA ALA A 312 -16.49 -15.85 -8.99
C ALA A 312 -17.48 -14.95 -9.73
N THR A 313 -17.54 -15.12 -11.03
CA THR A 313 -18.57 -14.59 -11.92
C THR A 313 -19.26 -15.73 -12.68
N ALA A 314 -20.35 -15.44 -13.37
CA ALA A 314 -21.03 -16.44 -14.20
C ALA A 314 -20.09 -17.08 -15.25
N GLU A 315 -19.06 -16.37 -15.70
CA GLU A 315 -18.18 -16.81 -16.80
C GLU A 315 -16.75 -17.13 -16.35
N GLY A 316 -16.37 -16.75 -15.12
CA GLY A 316 -14.98 -16.93 -14.66
C GLY A 316 -14.70 -16.29 -13.31
N ILE A 317 -13.59 -15.59 -13.21
CA ILE A 317 -13.10 -14.95 -11.98
C ILE A 317 -12.74 -13.49 -12.29
N LYS A 318 -12.99 -12.59 -11.34
CA LYS A 318 -12.56 -11.18 -11.41
C LYS A 318 -11.88 -10.75 -10.12
N ILE A 319 -11.05 -9.73 -10.22
CA ILE A 319 -10.50 -9.02 -9.07
C ILE A 319 -11.60 -8.22 -8.37
N VAL A 320 -11.61 -8.27 -7.03
CA VAL A 320 -12.31 -7.32 -6.16
C VAL A 320 -11.24 -6.39 -5.61
N ASP A 321 -11.22 -5.20 -6.15
CA ASP A 321 -10.21 -4.19 -5.84
C ASP A 321 -10.47 -3.45 -4.52
N GLY A 322 -9.53 -2.57 -4.13
CA GLY A 322 -9.63 -1.83 -2.89
C GLY A 322 -10.84 -0.91 -2.83
N ASP A 323 -11.30 -0.38 -3.96
CA ASP A 323 -12.49 0.48 -4.01
C ASP A 323 -13.75 -0.29 -3.59
N GLN A 324 -13.95 -1.47 -4.19
CA GLN A 324 -15.08 -2.34 -3.84
C GLN A 324 -14.98 -2.84 -2.40
N MET A 325 -13.77 -3.22 -1.96
CA MET A 325 -13.57 -3.68 -0.59
C MET A 325 -13.87 -2.61 0.46
N ALA A 326 -13.42 -1.37 0.23
CA ALA A 326 -13.71 -0.26 1.13
C ALA A 326 -15.21 0.06 1.18
N PHE A 327 -15.88 0.04 0.02
CA PHE A 327 -17.33 0.20 -0.06
C PHE A 327 -18.07 -0.92 0.69
N ASP A 328 -17.74 -2.19 0.44
CA ASP A 328 -18.36 -3.34 1.14
C ASP A 328 -18.20 -3.23 2.67
N TRP A 329 -17.00 -2.85 3.13
CA TRP A 329 -16.72 -2.66 4.55
C TRP A 329 -17.60 -1.58 5.17
N LEU A 330 -17.62 -0.37 4.60
CA LEU A 330 -18.41 0.73 5.12
C LEU A 330 -19.91 0.48 4.99
N ASN A 331 -20.36 -0.10 3.88
CA ASN A 331 -21.77 -0.45 3.66
C ASN A 331 -22.27 -1.51 4.66
N SER A 332 -21.42 -2.45 5.07
CA SER A 332 -21.77 -3.45 6.09
C SER A 332 -22.06 -2.86 7.46
N GLN A 333 -21.63 -1.63 7.72
CA GLN A 333 -21.83 -0.89 8.96
C GLN A 333 -22.87 0.22 8.81
N SER A 334 -23.38 0.47 7.59
CA SER A 334 -24.43 1.45 7.33
C SER A 334 -25.75 1.01 7.98
N GLY A 335 -26.38 1.88 8.76
CA GLY A 335 -27.57 1.60 9.56
C GLY A 335 -27.50 2.17 10.98
N ASP A 336 -26.34 2.59 11.43
CA ASP A 336 -26.19 3.38 12.63
C ASP A 336 -26.42 4.86 12.30
N GLU A 337 -27.60 5.38 12.66
CA GLU A 337 -28.04 6.75 12.31
C GLU A 337 -27.15 7.86 12.90
N ASN A 338 -26.14 7.52 13.71
CA ASN A 338 -25.27 8.46 14.43
C ASN A 338 -23.80 8.40 14.00
N GLY A 339 -23.44 7.66 12.95
CA GLY A 339 -22.05 7.50 12.53
C GLY A 339 -21.58 8.56 11.52
N ASP A 340 -20.49 9.25 11.81
CA ASP A 340 -19.74 10.02 10.82
C ASP A 340 -18.94 9.04 9.94
N PHE A 341 -19.56 8.54 8.87
CA PHE A 341 -18.92 7.63 7.92
C PHE A 341 -18.03 8.42 6.96
N ALA A 342 -16.78 8.02 6.83
CA ALA A 342 -15.87 8.65 5.88
C ALA A 342 -15.00 7.64 5.13
N LEU A 343 -14.83 7.91 3.83
CA LEU A 343 -13.93 7.20 2.94
C LEU A 343 -12.88 8.16 2.38
N ALA A 344 -11.60 7.90 2.65
CA ALA A 344 -10.51 8.50 1.89
C ALA A 344 -10.15 7.57 0.71
N HIS A 345 -10.05 8.12 -0.50
CA HIS A 345 -9.70 7.34 -1.67
C HIS A 345 -8.64 8.04 -2.52
N SER A 346 -7.81 7.26 -3.20
CA SER A 346 -6.76 7.85 -4.03
C SER A 346 -7.31 8.45 -5.33
N ILE A 347 -6.53 9.35 -5.96
CA ILE A 347 -6.83 9.87 -7.30
C ILE A 347 -6.95 8.77 -8.37
N GLU A 348 -6.54 7.55 -8.08
CA GLU A 348 -6.61 6.41 -9.00
C GLU A 348 -7.88 5.57 -8.83
N SER A 349 -8.68 5.81 -7.80
CA SER A 349 -9.97 5.15 -7.59
C SER A 349 -10.97 5.38 -8.72
N ASP A 350 -11.94 4.48 -8.87
CA ASP A 350 -12.98 4.56 -9.91
C ASP A 350 -13.83 5.83 -9.76
N LEU A 351 -14.30 6.39 -10.89
CA LEU A 351 -15.14 7.59 -10.91
C LEU A 351 -16.49 7.40 -10.19
N PHE A 352 -16.99 6.17 -10.12
CA PHE A 352 -18.27 5.89 -9.47
C PHE A 352 -18.17 5.70 -7.97
N LEU A 353 -16.97 5.44 -7.42
CA LEU A 353 -16.81 5.20 -5.98
C LEU A 353 -17.33 6.33 -5.11
N PRO A 354 -16.95 7.61 -5.31
CA PRO A 354 -17.44 8.70 -4.46
C PRO A 354 -18.96 8.81 -4.47
N ALA A 355 -19.56 8.90 -5.65
CA ALA A 355 -21.00 9.03 -5.79
C ALA A 355 -21.78 7.84 -5.22
N THR A 356 -21.24 6.61 -5.34
CA THR A 356 -21.87 5.42 -4.76
C THR A 356 -21.85 5.47 -3.24
N CYS A 357 -20.75 5.90 -2.63
CA CYS A 357 -20.60 6.10 -1.20
C CYS A 357 -21.53 7.20 -0.67
N GLU A 358 -21.55 8.36 -1.34
CA GLU A 358 -22.37 9.50 -0.95
C GLU A 358 -23.88 9.18 -0.98
N ASN A 359 -24.33 8.35 -1.94
CA ASN A 359 -25.72 7.89 -2.02
C ASN A 359 -26.21 7.10 -0.80
N ILE A 360 -25.28 6.54 -0.01
CA ILE A 360 -25.59 5.82 1.23
C ILE A 360 -25.09 6.57 2.49
N GLY A 361 -24.80 7.87 2.36
CA GLY A 361 -24.43 8.74 3.48
C GLY A 361 -22.97 8.68 3.92
N ILE A 362 -22.06 8.12 3.11
CA ILE A 362 -20.63 8.09 3.39
C ILE A 362 -19.96 9.31 2.77
N ASN A 363 -19.31 10.14 3.57
CA ASN A 363 -18.51 11.27 3.12
C ASN A 363 -17.23 10.78 2.43
N THR A 364 -16.86 11.38 1.30
CA THR A 364 -15.68 10.99 0.53
C THR A 364 -14.61 12.06 0.49
N LEU A 365 -13.33 11.66 0.53
CA LEU A 365 -12.16 12.53 0.52
C LEU A 365 -11.16 12.01 -0.50
N GLN A 366 -10.94 12.75 -1.60
CA GLN A 366 -9.92 12.39 -2.59
C GLN A 366 -8.53 12.79 -2.11
N THR A 367 -7.55 11.89 -2.23
CA THR A 367 -6.17 12.09 -1.77
C THR A 367 -5.13 11.76 -2.84
N ALA A 368 -3.91 12.18 -2.60
CA ALA A 368 -2.74 11.65 -3.29
C ALA A 368 -2.57 10.15 -3.05
N ILE A 369 -1.73 9.52 -3.86
CA ILE A 369 -1.40 8.09 -3.75
C ILE A 369 -0.46 7.87 -2.56
N GLY A 370 -0.72 6.80 -1.82
CA GLY A 370 0.02 6.38 -0.63
C GLY A 370 -0.80 6.47 0.65
N ASP A 371 -0.71 5.42 1.48
CA ASP A 371 -1.50 5.32 2.71
C ASP A 371 -1.27 6.47 3.70
N ARG A 372 -0.09 7.12 3.63
CA ARG A 372 0.19 8.33 4.40
C ARG A 372 -0.84 9.44 4.16
N TRP A 373 -1.34 9.56 2.93
CA TRP A 373 -2.32 10.57 2.55
C TRP A 373 -3.74 10.14 2.93
N LEU A 374 -4.06 8.85 2.76
CA LEU A 374 -5.32 8.26 3.24
C LEU A 374 -5.44 8.45 4.76
N SER A 375 -4.40 8.07 5.49
CA SER A 375 -4.34 8.23 6.95
C SER A 375 -4.40 9.70 7.37
N ALA A 376 -3.71 10.60 6.64
CA ALA A 376 -3.75 12.02 6.92
C ALA A 376 -5.16 12.60 6.74
N ALA A 377 -5.85 12.28 5.65
CA ALA A 377 -7.21 12.76 5.39
C ALA A 377 -8.21 12.30 6.47
N LEU A 378 -8.06 11.08 6.97
CA LEU A 378 -8.96 10.49 7.97
C LEU A 378 -8.62 10.89 9.42
N SER A 379 -7.37 11.24 9.72
CA SER A 379 -6.90 11.53 11.09
C SER A 379 -6.78 13.02 11.42
N THR A 380 -6.91 13.91 10.45
CA THR A 380 -6.82 15.35 10.68
C THR A 380 -8.18 16.00 10.88
N ASN A 381 -8.40 16.53 12.07
CA ASN A 381 -9.13 17.79 12.17
C ASN A 381 -8.16 18.89 11.71
N VAL A 382 -8.35 19.37 10.49
CA VAL A 382 -7.74 20.53 9.83
C VAL A 382 -6.52 21.13 10.56
N GLY A 383 -5.31 20.88 10.06
CA GLY A 383 -4.08 21.55 10.51
C GLY A 383 -3.22 20.75 11.48
N ASN A 384 -2.50 19.81 10.97
CA ASN A 384 -1.27 19.13 11.43
C ASN A 384 -0.88 19.17 12.92
N PRO A 385 -0.33 18.09 13.53
CA PRO A 385 0.07 16.81 12.95
C PRO A 385 -1.00 15.74 13.06
N ARG A 386 -0.89 14.66 12.25
CA ARG A 386 -1.75 13.48 12.30
C ARG A 386 -1.83 12.96 13.73
N LYS A 387 -3.02 13.03 14.33
CA LYS A 387 -3.25 12.62 15.71
C LYS A 387 -3.99 11.30 15.73
N LEU A 388 -3.81 10.58 16.81
CA LEU A 388 -4.66 9.43 17.12
C LEU A 388 -6.11 9.90 17.31
N ILE A 389 -7.05 9.07 16.89
CA ILE A 389 -8.49 9.35 16.99
C ILE A 389 -8.94 8.95 18.40
N HIS A 390 -9.68 9.82 19.07
CA HIS A 390 -10.19 9.57 20.43
C HIS A 390 -11.69 9.42 20.39
N GLN A 391 -12.18 8.18 20.53
CA GLN A 391 -13.60 7.85 20.67
C GLN A 391 -13.80 6.47 21.31
N ASP A 392 -14.96 6.25 21.91
CA ASP A 392 -15.26 5.03 22.69
C ASP A 392 -15.42 3.78 21.82
N SER A 393 -16.08 3.92 20.67
CA SER A 393 -16.28 2.84 19.70
C SER A 393 -15.25 2.90 18.57
N MET A 394 -15.14 1.85 17.77
CA MET A 394 -14.32 1.85 16.57
C MET A 394 -14.85 2.89 15.58
N PRO A 395 -13.99 3.80 15.07
CA PRO A 395 -14.38 4.75 14.02
C PRO A 395 -14.85 4.02 12.76
N VAL A 396 -15.95 4.49 12.16
CA VAL A 396 -16.45 3.92 10.89
C VAL A 396 -15.87 4.68 9.71
N ILE A 397 -14.57 4.56 9.54
CA ILE A 397 -13.80 5.22 8.50
C ILE A 397 -12.90 4.22 7.80
N CYS A 398 -12.57 4.48 6.54
CA CYS A 398 -11.71 3.62 5.75
C CYS A 398 -10.94 4.45 4.73
N GLY A 399 -9.70 4.05 4.44
CA GLY A 399 -8.93 4.58 3.32
C GLY A 399 -8.66 3.50 2.30
N CYS A 400 -8.71 3.80 0.99
CA CYS A 400 -8.45 2.80 -0.04
C CYS A 400 -7.62 3.30 -1.22
N GLU A 401 -6.85 2.38 -1.77
CA GLU A 401 -6.30 2.41 -3.12
C GLU A 401 -6.85 1.21 -3.89
N ASP A 402 -7.10 1.38 -5.18
CA ASP A 402 -7.59 0.30 -6.05
C ASP A 402 -6.64 -0.93 -6.07
N SER A 403 -5.38 -0.74 -5.71
CA SER A 403 -4.35 -1.78 -5.57
C SER A 403 -4.55 -2.73 -4.38
N GLY A 404 -5.61 -2.56 -3.60
CA GLY A 404 -5.89 -3.39 -2.42
C GLY A 404 -5.21 -2.92 -1.13
N HIS A 405 -4.63 -1.72 -1.12
CA HIS A 405 -4.14 -1.10 0.11
C HIS A 405 -5.32 -0.45 0.84
N ILE A 406 -5.72 -1.06 1.95
CA ILE A 406 -6.86 -0.61 2.77
C ILE A 406 -6.35 -0.17 4.13
N VAL A 407 -6.63 1.09 4.47
CA VAL A 407 -6.31 1.68 5.78
C VAL A 407 -7.55 1.66 6.66
N MET A 408 -7.44 1.02 7.81
CA MET A 408 -8.56 0.88 8.77
C MET A 408 -8.16 1.30 10.19
N PRO A 409 -9.15 1.65 11.05
CA PRO A 409 -8.90 1.92 12.45
C PRO A 409 -8.34 0.71 13.19
N VAL A 410 -7.29 0.95 13.96
CA VAL A 410 -6.70 -0.05 14.85
C VAL A 410 -6.63 0.51 16.28
N PRO A 411 -7.01 -0.27 17.30
CA PRO A 411 -6.97 0.20 18.67
C PRO A 411 -5.52 0.37 19.14
N HIS A 412 -5.25 1.48 19.82
CA HIS A 412 -3.93 1.72 20.40
C HIS A 412 -3.69 0.75 21.57
N PRO A 413 -2.59 -0.03 21.56
CA PRO A 413 -2.39 -1.12 22.53
C PRO A 413 -2.27 -0.65 23.99
N ASN A 414 -1.84 0.60 24.22
CA ASN A 414 -1.54 1.16 25.54
C ASN A 414 -2.48 2.31 25.96
N LYS A 415 -3.44 2.70 25.11
CA LYS A 415 -4.35 3.83 25.39
C LYS A 415 -5.78 3.39 25.09
N ASN A 416 -6.65 3.48 26.09
CA ASN A 416 -8.07 3.19 25.91
C ASN A 416 -8.74 4.28 25.05
N ASN A 417 -9.77 3.89 24.30
CA ASN A 417 -10.59 4.81 23.49
C ASN A 417 -9.71 5.65 22.53
N CYS A 418 -8.65 5.05 22.03
CA CYS A 418 -7.67 5.71 21.19
C CYS A 418 -7.33 4.80 19.99
N TRP A 419 -7.41 5.35 18.78
CA TRP A 419 -7.29 4.62 17.54
C TRP A 419 -6.21 5.21 16.66
N GLY A 420 -5.38 4.37 16.11
CA GLY A 420 -4.53 4.68 14.96
C GLY A 420 -5.19 4.23 13.67
N LEU A 421 -4.50 4.42 12.55
CA LEU A 421 -4.88 3.95 11.24
C LEU A 421 -3.72 3.14 10.65
N ALA A 422 -4.01 1.96 10.13
CA ALA A 422 -2.98 1.12 9.52
C ALA A 422 -3.51 0.41 8.27
N GLY A 423 -2.64 0.29 7.26
CA GLY A 423 -2.81 -0.64 6.16
C GLY A 423 -2.40 -2.04 6.61
N ASP A 424 -3.32 -3.00 6.53
CA ASP A 424 -3.11 -4.37 6.99
C ASP A 424 -3.87 -5.35 6.09
N GLY A 425 -3.13 -6.11 5.26
CA GLY A 425 -3.72 -7.05 4.31
C GLY A 425 -4.46 -8.21 4.97
N ALA A 426 -3.94 -8.72 6.09
CA ALA A 426 -4.61 -9.78 6.83
C ALA A 426 -5.90 -9.29 7.52
N ALA A 427 -5.87 -8.10 8.13
CA ALA A 427 -7.04 -7.47 8.70
C ALA A 427 -8.09 -7.15 7.62
N THR A 428 -7.64 -6.67 6.44
CA THR A 428 -8.50 -6.42 5.28
C THR A 428 -9.23 -7.69 4.84
N LEU A 429 -8.52 -8.80 4.66
CA LEU A 429 -9.16 -10.09 4.32
C LEU A 429 -10.24 -10.46 5.34
N LEU A 430 -9.91 -10.38 6.63
CA LEU A 430 -10.84 -10.71 7.71
C LEU A 430 -12.06 -9.78 7.74
N ALA A 431 -11.85 -8.47 7.58
CA ALA A 431 -12.93 -7.49 7.49
C ALA A 431 -13.87 -7.80 6.31
N GLN A 432 -13.31 -8.19 5.17
CA GLN A 432 -14.08 -8.53 3.98
C GLN A 432 -14.93 -9.79 4.17
N LEU A 433 -14.41 -10.81 4.85
CA LEU A 433 -15.20 -12.01 5.18
C LEU A 433 -16.43 -11.65 6.03
N TYR A 434 -16.25 -10.79 7.04
CA TYR A 434 -17.35 -10.30 7.87
C TYR A 434 -18.33 -9.39 7.10
N ALA A 435 -17.82 -8.45 6.32
CA ALA A 435 -18.66 -7.54 5.55
C ALA A 435 -19.54 -8.31 4.56
N ARG A 436 -18.96 -9.30 3.86
CA ARG A 436 -19.69 -10.16 2.92
C ARG A 436 -20.73 -11.03 3.62
N ALA A 437 -20.41 -11.62 4.77
CA ALA A 437 -21.37 -12.40 5.56
C ALA A 437 -22.54 -11.53 6.04
N LYS A 438 -22.28 -10.29 6.46
CA LYS A 438 -23.33 -9.33 6.88
C LYS A 438 -24.22 -8.90 5.72
N LEU A 439 -23.61 -8.53 4.59
CA LEU A 439 -24.34 -8.06 3.40
C LEU A 439 -25.10 -9.18 2.70
N GLY A 440 -24.56 -10.40 2.69
CA GLY A 440 -25.17 -11.57 2.05
C GLY A 440 -25.64 -11.27 0.63
N GLY A 441 -26.84 -11.70 0.28
CA GLY A 441 -27.46 -11.44 -1.03
C GLY A 441 -27.82 -9.97 -1.30
N GLY A 442 -27.68 -9.09 -0.30
CA GLY A 442 -27.88 -7.64 -0.45
C GLY A 442 -26.60 -6.87 -0.84
N ARG A 443 -25.47 -7.58 -0.99
CA ARG A 443 -24.22 -6.95 -1.46
C ARG A 443 -24.39 -6.37 -2.86
N THR A 444 -23.92 -5.14 -3.05
CA THR A 444 -24.00 -4.44 -4.33
C THR A 444 -22.60 -4.17 -4.87
N SER A 445 -22.43 -4.24 -6.18
CA SER A 445 -21.17 -3.84 -6.83
C SER A 445 -21.21 -2.35 -7.17
N ILE A 446 -20.08 -1.68 -6.98
CA ILE A 446 -19.88 -0.32 -7.49
C ILE A 446 -19.95 -0.39 -9.02
N PRO A 447 -20.75 0.46 -9.69
CA PRO A 447 -20.66 0.62 -11.14
C PRO A 447 -19.22 0.91 -11.55
N ARG A 448 -18.79 0.41 -12.70
CA ARG A 448 -17.42 0.61 -13.19
C ARG A 448 -17.43 1.46 -14.43
N GLY A 449 -16.60 2.50 -14.40
CA GLY A 449 -16.27 3.28 -15.58
C GLY A 449 -15.19 2.60 -16.43
N TRP A 450 -14.96 3.17 -17.59
CA TRP A 450 -13.75 2.81 -18.34
C TRP A 450 -12.52 3.47 -17.73
N LYS A 451 -11.45 2.72 -17.61
CA LYS A 451 -10.17 3.18 -17.04
C LYS A 451 -9.00 2.57 -17.79
N THR A 452 -8.00 3.40 -18.10
CA THR A 452 -6.70 2.94 -18.57
C THR A 452 -5.58 3.57 -17.76
N ARG A 453 -4.54 2.80 -17.50
CA ARG A 453 -3.29 3.28 -16.92
C ARG A 453 -2.13 2.86 -17.82
N GLN A 454 -1.39 3.83 -18.33
CA GLN A 454 -0.21 3.61 -19.16
C GLN A 454 0.99 4.33 -18.55
N SER A 455 2.20 3.89 -18.86
CA SER A 455 3.42 4.49 -18.34
C SER A 455 4.46 4.66 -19.43
N VAL A 456 5.05 5.85 -19.49
CA VAL A 456 6.25 6.13 -20.30
C VAL A 456 7.47 5.86 -19.42
N LYS A 457 8.26 4.84 -19.76
CA LYS A 457 9.48 4.46 -19.04
C LYS A 457 10.70 5.21 -19.56
N GLY A 458 11.73 5.38 -18.72
CA GLY A 458 12.97 6.06 -19.07
C GLY A 458 12.84 7.56 -19.20
N THR A 459 11.84 8.16 -18.53
CA THR A 459 11.60 9.62 -18.59
C THR A 459 12.58 10.38 -17.71
N ASP A 460 13.04 11.53 -18.21
CA ASP A 460 13.66 12.56 -17.38
C ASP A 460 12.58 13.28 -16.59
N ARG A 461 12.48 12.94 -15.30
CA ARG A 461 11.45 13.49 -14.40
C ARG A 461 11.59 15.00 -14.16
N SER A 462 12.78 15.58 -14.40
CA SER A 462 13.01 17.02 -14.21
C SER A 462 12.29 17.87 -15.27
N LEU A 463 11.93 17.26 -16.40
CA LEU A 463 11.21 17.92 -17.49
C LEU A 463 9.69 18.02 -17.27
N TRP A 464 9.16 17.32 -16.23
CA TRP A 464 7.73 17.31 -15.94
C TRP A 464 7.45 17.65 -14.47
N ASP A 465 6.67 18.70 -14.25
CA ASP A 465 6.18 19.09 -12.92
C ASP A 465 4.65 19.21 -12.83
N GLY A 466 3.94 18.85 -13.91
CA GLY A 466 2.47 18.93 -14.01
C GLY A 466 1.92 20.35 -14.17
N LYS A 467 2.76 21.39 -14.19
CA LYS A 467 2.36 22.80 -14.20
C LYS A 467 3.15 23.65 -15.19
N ASN A 468 4.22 23.12 -15.75
CA ASN A 468 5.12 23.79 -16.70
C ASN A 468 4.51 23.89 -18.10
N ASN A 469 5.23 24.54 -19.04
CA ASN A 469 4.79 24.70 -20.43
C ASN A 469 4.45 23.36 -21.10
N LEU A 470 5.16 22.28 -20.76
CA LEU A 470 4.90 20.95 -21.30
C LEU A 470 3.52 20.42 -20.84
N ALA A 471 3.15 20.71 -19.60
CA ALA A 471 1.80 20.37 -19.10
C ALA A 471 0.72 21.20 -19.83
N ASP A 472 1.01 22.46 -20.20
CA ASP A 472 0.09 23.29 -20.99
C ASP A 472 -0.04 22.77 -22.43
N GLU A 473 1.04 22.29 -23.05
CA GLU A 473 0.99 21.61 -24.35
C GLU A 473 0.10 20.36 -24.32
N VAL A 474 0.20 19.57 -23.23
CA VAL A 474 -0.67 18.40 -23.04
C VAL A 474 -2.13 18.80 -22.86
N VAL A 475 -2.43 19.86 -22.12
CA VAL A 475 -3.80 20.37 -22.00
C VAL A 475 -4.35 20.78 -23.37
N THR A 476 -3.56 21.50 -24.17
CA THR A 476 -3.95 21.88 -25.55
C THR A 476 -4.22 20.66 -26.43
N LEU A 477 -3.41 19.61 -26.31
CA LEU A 477 -3.64 18.33 -27.01
C LEU A 477 -4.98 17.70 -26.59
N ILE A 478 -5.25 17.66 -25.28
CA ILE A 478 -6.50 17.10 -24.74
C ILE A 478 -7.71 17.92 -25.24
N GLU A 479 -7.66 19.25 -25.19
CA GLU A 479 -8.74 20.13 -25.67
C GLU A 479 -9.00 19.95 -27.17
N SER A 480 -7.95 19.69 -27.96
CA SER A 480 -8.12 19.44 -29.41
C SER A 480 -8.79 18.10 -29.71
N GLU A 481 -8.56 17.06 -28.90
CA GLU A 481 -9.15 15.74 -29.07
C GLU A 481 -10.53 15.61 -28.42
N LEU A 482 -10.82 16.43 -27.40
CA LEU A 482 -12.09 16.47 -26.68
C LEU A 482 -12.69 17.88 -26.73
N PRO A 483 -13.12 18.38 -27.92
CA PRO A 483 -13.57 19.78 -28.06
C PRO A 483 -14.89 20.11 -27.32
N ALA A 484 -15.66 19.10 -26.92
CA ALA A 484 -16.87 19.25 -26.11
C ALA A 484 -16.60 19.17 -24.60
N ALA A 485 -15.33 18.90 -24.19
CA ALA A 485 -14.99 18.71 -22.78
C ALA A 485 -14.93 20.06 -22.04
N THR A 486 -15.41 20.03 -20.81
CA THR A 486 -15.20 21.09 -19.82
C THR A 486 -14.41 20.48 -18.66
N LEU A 487 -13.09 20.66 -18.69
CA LEU A 487 -12.16 20.09 -17.73
C LEU A 487 -11.49 21.20 -16.91
N ASN A 488 -11.34 20.96 -15.62
CA ASN A 488 -10.69 21.89 -14.70
C ASN A 488 -9.48 21.23 -14.07
N ARG A 489 -8.38 21.97 -13.90
CA ARG A 489 -7.22 21.50 -13.15
C ARG A 489 -7.55 21.38 -11.67
N GLN A 490 -7.26 20.22 -11.11
CA GLN A 490 -7.38 19.93 -9.67
C GLN A 490 -5.98 19.95 -9.02
N ASN A 491 -5.92 20.42 -7.77
CA ASN A 491 -4.72 20.37 -6.97
C ASN A 491 -4.94 19.37 -5.81
N ILE A 492 -4.10 18.36 -5.75
CA ILE A 492 -4.13 17.35 -4.69
C ILE A 492 -2.90 17.55 -3.80
N ALA A 493 -3.13 17.74 -2.52
CA ALA A 493 -2.05 17.89 -1.54
C ALA A 493 -1.16 16.63 -1.57
N GLY A 494 0.16 16.83 -1.70
CA GLY A 494 1.14 15.74 -1.78
C GLY A 494 1.54 15.32 -3.19
N GLU A 495 0.77 15.66 -4.22
CA GLU A 495 1.11 15.39 -5.62
C GLU A 495 1.75 16.62 -6.27
N THR A 496 3.06 16.74 -6.17
CA THR A 496 3.80 17.92 -6.66
C THR A 496 4.01 17.95 -8.17
N SER A 497 3.96 16.78 -8.83
CA SER A 497 4.18 16.65 -10.29
C SER A 497 2.94 16.18 -11.04
N LEU A 498 1.76 16.36 -10.45
CA LEU A 498 0.49 15.92 -11.02
C LEU A 498 -0.14 17.03 -11.89
N LEU A 499 -0.47 16.70 -13.13
CA LEU A 499 -1.52 17.33 -13.89
C LEU A 499 -2.78 16.49 -13.73
N LEU A 500 -3.78 16.97 -13.00
CA LEU A 500 -5.09 16.33 -12.88
C LEU A 500 -6.15 17.25 -13.49
N LEU A 501 -6.85 16.74 -14.50
CA LEU A 501 -7.97 17.40 -15.14
C LEU A 501 -9.24 16.61 -14.85
N GLU A 502 -10.24 17.24 -14.26
CA GLU A 502 -11.52 16.60 -13.97
C GLU A 502 -12.69 17.47 -14.46
N GLY A 503 -13.74 16.82 -14.94
CA GLY A 503 -14.91 17.47 -15.45
C GLY A 503 -15.80 16.56 -16.30
N SER A 504 -16.32 17.06 -17.41
CA SER A 504 -17.20 16.29 -18.29
C SER A 504 -16.83 16.45 -19.75
N ASN A 505 -17.11 15.43 -20.56
CA ASN A 505 -17.11 15.45 -22.01
C ASN A 505 -18.44 14.88 -22.51
N ASP A 506 -19.19 15.66 -23.30
CA ASP A 506 -20.55 15.30 -23.77
C ASP A 506 -21.49 14.83 -22.63
N GLY A 507 -21.35 15.41 -21.45
CA GLY A 507 -22.17 15.12 -20.27
C GLY A 507 -21.71 13.90 -19.45
N GLU A 508 -20.68 13.16 -19.88
CA GLU A 508 -20.06 12.08 -19.12
C GLU A 508 -18.87 12.61 -18.31
N ARG A 509 -18.72 12.18 -17.07
CA ARG A 509 -17.55 12.53 -16.25
C ARG A 509 -16.26 11.94 -16.84
N VAL A 510 -15.21 12.75 -16.81
CA VAL A 510 -13.86 12.38 -17.27
C VAL A 510 -12.83 12.86 -16.24
N SER A 511 -11.80 12.04 -16.00
CA SER A 511 -10.63 12.40 -15.20
C SER A 511 -9.37 11.97 -15.93
N ILE A 512 -8.40 12.87 -16.06
CA ILE A 512 -7.12 12.64 -16.75
C ILE A 512 -6.02 13.05 -15.79
N GLY A 513 -5.23 12.07 -15.32
CA GLY A 513 -4.11 12.26 -14.40
C GLY A 513 -2.77 11.91 -15.07
N ILE A 514 -1.81 12.82 -15.02
CA ILE A 514 -0.44 12.59 -15.51
C ILE A 514 0.54 12.99 -14.43
N ARG A 515 1.40 12.06 -14.01
CA ARG A 515 2.35 12.30 -12.93
C ARG A 515 3.65 11.51 -13.07
N ASN A 516 4.71 12.04 -12.51
CA ASN A 516 5.94 11.29 -12.34
C ASN A 516 5.79 10.19 -11.27
N SER A 517 6.42 9.05 -11.49
CA SER A 517 6.61 8.06 -10.43
C SER A 517 7.53 8.62 -9.34
N GLY A 518 7.18 8.45 -8.08
CA GLY A 518 8.05 8.82 -6.96
C GLY A 518 9.33 7.97 -6.88
N THR A 519 9.31 6.75 -7.43
CA THR A 519 10.37 5.75 -7.24
C THR A 519 11.09 5.35 -8.52
N GLU A 520 10.54 5.58 -9.70
CA GLU A 520 11.08 5.10 -10.98
C GLU A 520 11.21 6.24 -12.00
N ALA A 521 12.12 6.09 -12.96
CA ALA A 521 12.21 6.97 -14.12
C ALA A 521 11.05 6.67 -15.08
N LYS A 522 9.83 7.03 -14.66
CA LYS A 522 8.62 6.88 -15.47
C LYS A 522 7.61 7.97 -15.18
N THR A 523 6.80 8.29 -16.18
CA THR A 523 5.64 9.16 -16.08
C THR A 523 4.40 8.33 -16.38
N SER A 524 3.43 8.32 -15.46
CA SER A 524 2.18 7.57 -15.57
C SER A 524 1.07 8.45 -16.09
N VAL A 525 0.24 7.90 -16.97
CA VAL A 525 -0.98 8.50 -17.52
C VAL A 525 -2.15 7.63 -17.11
N THR A 526 -3.08 8.16 -16.36
CA THR A 526 -4.33 7.49 -15.97
C THR A 526 -5.50 8.28 -16.54
N ILE A 527 -6.34 7.64 -17.34
CA ILE A 527 -7.55 8.25 -17.90
C ILE A 527 -8.75 7.43 -17.47
N LYS A 528 -9.78 8.12 -17.01
CA LYS A 528 -11.04 7.52 -16.55
C LYS A 528 -12.20 8.25 -17.22
N SER A 529 -13.23 7.50 -17.61
CA SER A 529 -14.50 8.03 -18.11
C SER A 529 -15.67 7.19 -17.60
N GLU A 530 -16.88 7.72 -17.59
CA GLU A 530 -18.04 6.95 -17.11
C GLU A 530 -18.38 5.78 -18.01
N LYS A 531 -18.31 5.95 -19.33
CA LYS A 531 -18.72 4.92 -20.30
C LYS A 531 -17.82 4.86 -21.53
N THR A 532 -17.49 6.02 -22.11
CA THR A 532 -16.84 6.08 -23.43
C THR A 532 -15.35 5.81 -23.33
N PRO A 533 -14.82 4.75 -23.96
CA PRO A 533 -13.37 4.50 -24.01
C PRO A 533 -12.62 5.64 -24.67
N LEU A 534 -11.51 6.07 -24.08
CA LEU A 534 -10.65 7.16 -24.55
C LEU A 534 -9.25 6.65 -24.93
N ASP A 535 -9.15 5.43 -25.50
CA ASP A 535 -7.89 4.77 -25.87
C ASP A 535 -7.07 5.61 -26.84
N LYS A 536 -7.72 6.23 -27.83
CA LYS A 536 -7.04 7.12 -28.78
C LYS A 536 -6.35 8.29 -28.07
N LEU A 537 -7.02 8.92 -27.13
CA LEU A 537 -6.47 10.01 -26.34
C LEU A 537 -5.29 9.53 -25.49
N ALA A 538 -5.42 8.35 -24.84
CA ALA A 538 -4.34 7.77 -24.06
C ALA A 538 -3.09 7.53 -24.91
N MET A 539 -3.24 6.95 -26.10
CA MET A 539 -2.14 6.73 -27.03
C MET A 539 -1.45 8.02 -27.48
N LEU A 540 -2.24 9.07 -27.76
CA LEU A 540 -1.71 10.36 -28.19
C LEU A 540 -0.91 11.03 -27.06
N ILE A 541 -1.44 11.05 -25.82
CA ILE A 541 -0.72 11.60 -24.66
C ILE A 541 0.56 10.83 -24.40
N VAL A 542 0.51 9.49 -24.38
CA VAL A 542 1.70 8.65 -24.17
C VAL A 542 2.73 8.87 -25.26
N GLY A 543 2.31 8.95 -26.54
CA GLY A 543 3.19 9.24 -27.67
C GLY A 543 3.90 10.60 -27.53
N PHE A 544 3.13 11.63 -27.19
CA PHE A 544 3.64 12.97 -26.95
C PHE A 544 4.65 13.02 -25.80
N LEU A 545 4.32 12.43 -24.65
CA LEU A 545 5.21 12.38 -23.48
C LEU A 545 6.47 11.57 -23.76
N LYS A 546 6.38 10.49 -24.54
CA LYS A 546 7.54 9.70 -24.94
C LYS A 546 8.52 10.52 -25.78
N GLU A 547 8.01 11.31 -26.73
CA GLU A 547 8.84 12.20 -27.56
C GLU A 547 9.55 13.28 -26.72
N LYS A 548 8.86 13.83 -25.72
CA LYS A 548 9.34 14.99 -24.96
C LYS A 548 10.18 14.63 -23.71
N LEU A 549 9.92 13.48 -23.09
CA LEU A 549 10.50 13.13 -21.78
C LEU A 549 11.57 12.04 -21.86
N VAL A 550 11.61 11.24 -22.92
CA VAL A 550 12.63 10.19 -23.06
C VAL A 550 13.81 10.77 -23.82
N LEU A 551 14.96 10.84 -23.16
CA LEU A 551 16.21 11.24 -23.80
C LEU A 551 16.65 10.12 -24.75
N ASN A 552 16.88 10.45 -26.03
CA ASN A 552 17.40 9.54 -27.05
C ASN A 552 18.86 9.11 -26.77
#